data_20e986df1cd40088b82bf572bf5c6ecd
#
_entry.id   20e986df1cd40088b82bf572bf5c6ecd
#
_cell.length_a   1.000
_cell.length_b   1.000
_cell.length_c   1.000
_cell.angle_alpha   90.00
_cell.angle_beta   90.00
_cell.angle_gamma   90.00
#
_symmetry.space_group_name_H-M   'P 1'
#
loop_
_entity.id
_entity.type
_entity.pdbx_description
1 polymer ?
#
loop_
_entity_poly.entity_id
_entity_poly.type
_entity_poly.pdbx_seq_one_letter_code
_entity_poly.pdbx_strand_id
1 'polypeptide(L)'
;MDEDVTSSKRKYEADTEVETEDTSSKRANCKVAYHLAPNKILYRDPSRSNRFYDHWEFEIKQLSDLILLSDFYSQKKKVSKRKQHSIPFYKIYTLHESIMRFIKMVGLEDMKREVLKLIVFYLQELDGDGNQDMLHTVVYGGPGVGKTKFIYILSEIYADLGILPERKVTFAKRADLVGQYLGQTAVKTKLLIERAMGGILVIDEAYSLGDTEQKDSFSRECIDTLNQYLSEYKSDFVCIIAGYKDDLERRFFKTNPGLARRFPFKFTIPDYSAANLKDIFLSIVDENKWGIEEGAIEVELLHKYKDHFVFNGGDMELLFTKVKFIHSMRVFSEDPSKKKVITKGDFVKAVEEFTDNEAINEQKYMKEYLKMLYI
;
A
#
# COMPACT_ATOMS: atom_id res chain seq x y z
N MET A 1 50.48 -58.25 7.65
CA MET A 1 50.34 -57.45 6.42
C MET A 1 49.17 -56.55 6.67
N ASP A 2 49.30 -55.50 7.51
CA ASP A 2 49.87 -54.18 7.22
C ASP A 2 49.08 -53.50 6.10
N GLU A 3 48.34 -52.45 6.41
CA GLU A 3 48.83 -51.11 6.48
C GLU A 3 47.77 -50.16 7.08
N ASP A 4 48.24 -49.33 7.95
CA ASP A 4 47.74 -48.05 8.42
C ASP A 4 47.15 -47.15 7.34
N VAL A 5 46.07 -46.44 7.68
CA VAL A 5 45.83 -45.10 7.15
C VAL A 5 45.32 -44.15 8.23
N THR A 6 46.24 -43.35 8.62
CA THR A 6 46.14 -42.20 9.56
C THR A 6 45.13 -41.12 9.16
N SER A 7 44.43 -40.66 10.16
CA SER A 7 43.86 -39.35 10.37
C SER A 7 44.50 -38.20 9.58
N SER A 8 43.65 -37.39 8.93
CA SER A 8 43.98 -36.01 8.60
C SER A 8 42.74 -35.13 8.81
N LYS A 9 42.73 -34.45 9.96
CA LYS A 9 41.90 -33.27 10.21
C LYS A 9 42.42 -32.13 9.33
N ARG A 10 41.63 -31.66 8.39
CA ARG A 10 41.88 -30.36 7.72
C ARG A 10 40.91 -29.35 8.26
N LYS A 11 41.43 -28.39 9.02
CA LYS A 11 40.88 -27.06 9.25
C LYS A 11 40.79 -26.36 7.89
N TYR A 12 39.63 -25.86 7.57
CA TYR A 12 39.47 -24.82 6.56
C TYR A 12 39.20 -23.49 7.25
N GLU A 13 40.27 -22.77 7.47
CA GLU A 13 40.25 -21.32 7.48
C GLU A 13 40.31 -20.90 6.01
N ALA A 14 39.33 -20.17 5.57
CA ALA A 14 39.34 -19.52 4.28
C ALA A 14 39.07 -18.03 4.52
N ASP A 15 40.17 -17.32 4.72
CA ASP A 15 40.26 -15.90 4.40
C ASP A 15 40.08 -15.76 2.90
N THR A 16 39.04 -15.10 2.48
CA THR A 16 38.90 -14.57 1.13
C THR A 16 38.61 -13.08 1.28
N GLU A 17 39.69 -12.32 1.23
CA GLU A 17 39.64 -10.91 0.85
C GLU A 17 39.09 -10.85 -0.58
N VAL A 18 37.92 -10.27 -0.73
CA VAL A 18 37.38 -9.90 -2.04
C VAL A 18 37.61 -8.41 -2.19
N GLU A 19 38.53 -8.08 -3.07
CA GLU A 19 38.74 -6.73 -3.57
C GLU A 19 37.41 -6.16 -4.07
N THR A 20 37.01 -5.06 -3.47
CA THR A 20 35.83 -4.28 -3.88
C THR A 20 36.23 -3.37 -5.01
N GLU A 21 35.88 -3.72 -6.24
CA GLU A 21 35.78 -2.71 -7.30
C GLU A 21 34.65 -1.75 -6.99
N ASP A 22 35.04 -0.49 -7.00
CA ASP A 22 34.25 0.69 -6.74
C ASP A 22 33.16 0.89 -7.82
N THR A 23 31.90 0.55 -7.48
CA THR A 23 30.72 1.05 -8.17
C THR A 23 29.90 1.87 -7.20
N SER A 24 30.45 3.02 -6.84
CA SER A 24 29.73 4.09 -6.14
C SER A 24 28.76 4.74 -7.10
N SER A 25 27.52 4.36 -7.08
CA SER A 25 26.32 5.22 -7.17
C SER A 25 25.09 4.37 -7.40
N LYS A 26 24.08 4.56 -6.57
CA LYS A 26 22.70 4.05 -6.64
C LYS A 26 22.38 2.83 -5.78
N ARG A 27 22.57 2.94 -4.48
CA ARG A 27 21.69 2.28 -3.51
C ARG A 27 21.56 3.22 -2.31
N ALA A 28 20.52 4.06 -2.35
CA ALA A 28 20.09 4.78 -1.17
C ALA A 28 19.76 3.76 -0.07
N ASN A 29 20.61 3.75 0.91
CA ASN A 29 20.50 3.31 2.29
C ASN A 29 19.20 2.60 2.71
N CYS A 30 19.12 1.30 2.47
CA CYS A 30 18.50 0.41 3.42
C CYS A 30 19.63 -0.39 4.08
N LYS A 31 20.45 0.26 4.92
CA LYS A 31 21.30 -0.44 5.89
C LYS A 31 20.40 -0.92 7.03
N VAL A 32 19.55 -1.89 6.74
CA VAL A 32 18.96 -2.72 7.80
C VAL A 32 20.06 -3.64 8.27
N ALA A 33 20.46 -3.46 9.52
CA ALA A 33 21.48 -4.28 10.15
C ALA A 33 21.08 -5.76 10.05
N TYR A 34 21.83 -6.53 9.28
CA TYR A 34 21.72 -7.98 9.14
C TYR A 34 22.16 -8.71 10.43
N HIS A 35 21.49 -8.46 11.57
CA HIS A 35 21.85 -9.10 12.83
C HIS A 35 20.84 -10.15 13.32
N LEU A 36 19.86 -10.53 12.50
CA LEU A 36 18.86 -11.52 12.92
C LEU A 36 18.79 -12.67 11.90
N ALA A 37 19.80 -13.55 11.93
CA ALA A 37 19.57 -14.91 11.45
C ALA A 37 18.54 -15.54 12.38
N PRO A 38 17.38 -15.99 11.90
CA PRO A 38 16.39 -16.61 12.75
C PRO A 38 17.01 -17.84 13.45
N ASN A 39 16.90 -17.91 14.78
CA ASN A 39 17.41 -19.03 15.56
C ASN A 39 16.61 -20.27 15.20
N LYS A 40 17.28 -21.30 14.72
CA LYS A 40 16.66 -22.57 14.37
C LYS A 40 16.59 -23.47 15.58
N ILE A 41 15.40 -23.78 16.05
CA ILE A 41 15.16 -24.79 17.10
C ILE A 41 14.48 -26.01 16.45
N LEU A 42 15.00 -27.20 16.71
CA LEU A 42 14.38 -28.46 16.28
C LEU A 42 13.35 -28.87 17.34
N TYR A 43 12.08 -28.86 16.97
CA TYR A 43 10.97 -29.28 17.84
C TYR A 43 10.46 -30.68 17.44
N ARG A 44 10.23 -31.55 18.42
CA ARG A 44 9.61 -32.85 18.22
C ARG A 44 8.14 -32.76 18.58
N ASP A 45 7.26 -32.99 17.62
CA ASP A 45 5.83 -33.10 17.87
C ASP A 45 5.53 -34.37 18.68
N PRO A 46 5.05 -34.25 19.94
CA PRO A 46 4.75 -35.40 20.76
C PRO A 46 3.56 -36.23 20.26
N SER A 47 2.70 -35.65 19.38
CA SER A 47 1.50 -36.30 18.85
C SER A 47 1.76 -37.13 17.55
N ARG A 48 2.92 -36.95 16.93
CA ARG A 48 3.27 -37.59 15.64
C ARG A 48 4.67 -38.19 15.74
N SER A 49 4.78 -39.47 15.91
CA SER A 49 5.93 -40.22 16.44
C SER A 49 7.26 -40.15 15.66
N ASN A 50 7.40 -39.42 14.56
CA ASN A 50 8.68 -39.32 13.84
C ASN A 50 8.86 -38.07 12.98
N ARG A 51 8.22 -36.96 13.25
CA ARG A 51 8.43 -35.72 12.48
C ARG A 51 9.08 -34.65 13.35
N PHE A 52 10.26 -34.21 12.96
CA PHE A 52 10.91 -33.02 13.50
C PHE A 52 10.47 -31.81 12.67
N TYR A 53 10.00 -30.77 13.33
CA TYR A 53 9.72 -29.48 12.72
C TYR A 53 10.91 -28.57 12.97
N ASP A 54 11.32 -27.85 11.94
CA ASP A 54 12.21 -26.71 12.12
C ASP A 54 11.41 -25.59 12.75
N HIS A 55 11.58 -25.35 14.06
CA HIS A 55 11.00 -24.22 14.75
C HIS A 55 11.94 -23.03 14.63
N TRP A 56 11.39 -21.90 14.22
CA TRP A 56 12.11 -20.65 14.05
C TRP A 56 11.56 -19.64 15.06
N GLU A 57 12.40 -19.14 15.95
CA GLU A 57 12.07 -18.03 16.81
C GLU A 57 12.39 -16.74 16.04
N PHE A 58 11.37 -16.01 15.69
CA PHE A 58 11.49 -14.73 15.00
C PHE A 58 10.36 -13.81 15.44
N GLU A 59 10.71 -12.61 15.90
CA GLU A 59 9.75 -11.59 16.27
C GLU A 59 9.50 -10.66 15.09
N ILE A 60 8.24 -10.61 14.62
CA ILE A 60 7.81 -9.74 13.53
C ILE A 60 7.27 -8.45 14.13
N LYS A 61 7.94 -7.33 13.85
CA LYS A 61 7.56 -5.98 14.33
C LYS A 61 7.10 -5.06 13.21
N GLN A 62 7.62 -5.26 12.01
CA GLN A 62 7.39 -4.40 10.85
C GLN A 62 7.38 -5.20 9.55
N LEU A 63 6.84 -4.61 8.48
CA LEU A 63 6.73 -5.28 7.17
C LEU A 63 8.08 -5.70 6.59
N SER A 64 9.15 -4.95 6.84
CA SER A 64 10.50 -5.30 6.39
C SER A 64 11.01 -6.61 6.98
N ASP A 65 10.50 -7.04 8.15
CA ASP A 65 10.87 -8.32 8.75
C ASP A 65 10.36 -9.49 7.90
N LEU A 66 9.17 -9.35 7.29
CA LEU A 66 8.64 -10.32 6.33
C LEU A 66 9.48 -10.36 5.05
N ILE A 67 10.00 -9.21 4.60
CA ILE A 67 10.91 -9.17 3.44
C ILE A 67 12.20 -9.90 3.74
N LEU A 68 12.80 -9.70 4.93
CA LEU A 68 13.99 -10.44 5.34
C LEU A 68 13.77 -11.96 5.35
N LEU A 69 12.61 -12.42 5.83
CA LEU A 69 12.24 -13.85 5.79
C LEU A 69 12.05 -14.35 4.36
N SER A 70 11.47 -13.54 3.48
CA SER A 70 11.31 -13.86 2.07
C SER A 70 12.67 -14.00 1.36
N ASP A 71 13.59 -13.06 1.58
CA ASP A 71 14.93 -13.07 1.01
C ASP A 71 15.73 -14.27 1.51
N PHE A 72 15.65 -14.56 2.81
CA PHE A 72 16.25 -15.75 3.40
C PHE A 72 15.76 -17.04 2.73
N TYR A 73 14.46 -17.15 2.47
CA TYR A 73 13.89 -18.30 1.78
C TYR A 73 14.37 -18.38 0.32
N SER A 74 14.43 -17.27 -0.39
CA SER A 74 14.87 -17.22 -1.79
C SER A 74 16.31 -17.69 -1.97
N GLN A 75 17.21 -17.32 -1.04
CA GLN A 75 18.62 -17.75 -1.05
C GLN A 75 18.79 -19.25 -0.74
N LYS A 76 17.88 -19.82 0.07
CA LYS A 76 17.93 -21.25 0.46
C LYS A 76 17.04 -22.15 -0.40
N LYS A 77 16.91 -21.90 -1.70
CA LYS A 77 16.11 -22.70 -2.68
C LYS A 77 16.29 -24.24 -2.61
N LYS A 78 17.23 -24.75 -1.81
CA LYS A 78 17.43 -26.17 -1.51
C LYS A 78 16.72 -26.66 -0.26
N VAL A 79 15.93 -25.80 0.42
CA VAL A 79 15.13 -26.27 1.56
C VAL A 79 14.03 -27.17 1.01
N SER A 80 14.15 -28.44 1.33
CA SER A 80 13.25 -29.50 0.84
C SER A 80 11.79 -29.11 1.08
N LYS A 81 10.97 -29.11 0.02
CA LYS A 81 9.49 -28.97 0.08
C LYS A 81 8.83 -29.99 1.04
N ARG A 82 9.57 -30.98 1.54
CA ARG A 82 9.09 -32.05 2.43
C ARG A 82 9.23 -31.74 3.91
N LYS A 83 9.91 -30.66 4.30
CA LYS A 83 10.00 -30.27 5.72
C LYS A 83 8.90 -29.26 6.00
N GLN A 84 8.02 -29.62 6.94
CA GLN A 84 7.02 -28.69 7.47
C GLN A 84 7.76 -27.68 8.36
N HIS A 85 7.64 -26.41 8.05
CA HIS A 85 8.19 -25.29 8.82
C HIS A 85 7.09 -24.67 9.67
N SER A 86 7.42 -24.18 10.87
CA SER A 86 6.50 -23.37 11.68
C SER A 86 6.16 -22.01 11.02
N ILE A 87 7.06 -21.53 10.15
CA ILE A 87 6.86 -20.30 9.38
C ILE A 87 6.45 -20.68 7.95
N PRO A 88 5.38 -20.12 7.39
CA PRO A 88 4.92 -20.40 6.04
C PRO A 88 5.74 -19.61 4.99
N PHE A 89 7.03 -19.92 4.86
CA PHE A 89 7.98 -19.21 4.00
C PHE A 89 7.50 -19.04 2.54
N TYR A 90 6.80 -20.04 2.01
CA TYR A 90 6.29 -19.94 0.64
C TYR A 90 5.25 -18.83 0.50
N LYS A 91 4.30 -18.73 1.43
CA LYS A 91 3.30 -17.66 1.45
C LYS A 91 3.95 -16.28 1.65
N ILE A 92 4.98 -16.20 2.52
CA ILE A 92 5.75 -14.97 2.73
C ILE A 92 6.48 -14.57 1.43
N TYR A 93 7.03 -15.54 0.69
CA TYR A 93 7.70 -15.28 -0.57
C TYR A 93 6.75 -14.74 -1.65
N THR A 94 5.51 -15.23 -1.73
CA THR A 94 4.50 -14.69 -2.67
C THR A 94 4.11 -13.25 -2.36
N LEU A 95 4.14 -12.86 -1.09
CA LEU A 95 3.84 -11.52 -0.61
C LEU A 95 4.98 -10.49 -0.83
N HIS A 96 6.18 -10.94 -1.24
CA HIS A 96 7.37 -10.08 -1.30
C HIS A 96 7.12 -8.78 -2.07
N GLU A 97 6.61 -8.86 -3.28
CA GLU A 97 6.43 -7.69 -4.13
C GLU A 97 5.32 -6.75 -3.66
N SER A 98 4.19 -7.29 -3.20
CA SER A 98 3.08 -6.50 -2.70
C SER A 98 3.47 -5.77 -1.41
N ILE A 99 4.19 -6.43 -0.50
CA ILE A 99 4.73 -5.81 0.72
C ILE A 99 5.77 -4.74 0.36
N MET A 100 6.70 -5.00 -0.58
CA MET A 100 7.70 -4.01 -1.01
C MET A 100 7.05 -2.76 -1.59
N ARG A 101 5.97 -2.91 -2.37
CA ARG A 101 5.20 -1.76 -2.88
C ARG A 101 4.53 -0.98 -1.75
N PHE A 102 4.02 -1.67 -0.73
CA PHE A 102 3.42 -1.01 0.42
C PHE A 102 4.44 -0.27 1.29
N ILE A 103 5.61 -0.86 1.52
CA ILE A 103 6.72 -0.20 2.24
C ILE A 103 7.13 1.10 1.55
N LYS A 104 7.18 1.11 0.21
CA LYS A 104 7.52 2.28 -0.60
C LYS A 104 6.48 3.41 -0.55
N MET A 105 5.26 3.15 -0.10
CA MET A 105 4.32 4.23 0.17
C MET A 105 4.84 5.08 1.34
N VAL A 106 5.00 6.38 1.07
CA VAL A 106 5.55 7.34 2.03
C VAL A 106 4.62 7.50 3.23
N GLY A 107 5.19 7.50 4.44
CA GLY A 107 4.42 7.60 5.68
C GLY A 107 3.59 6.35 5.94
N LEU A 108 2.37 6.54 6.49
CA LEU A 108 1.37 5.50 6.71
C LEU A 108 1.76 4.43 7.75
N GLU A 109 2.60 4.79 8.72
CA GLU A 109 3.18 3.82 9.67
C GLU A 109 2.12 3.07 10.48
N ASP A 110 1.02 3.74 10.85
CA ASP A 110 -0.09 3.09 11.55
C ASP A 110 -0.81 2.09 10.64
N MET A 111 -1.05 2.44 9.39
CA MET A 111 -1.65 1.53 8.40
C MET A 111 -0.73 0.34 8.12
N LYS A 112 0.57 0.57 7.99
CA LYS A 112 1.57 -0.50 7.79
C LYS A 112 1.54 -1.49 8.95
N ARG A 113 1.38 -1.01 10.19
CA ARG A 113 1.24 -1.88 11.37
C ARG A 113 -0.07 -2.68 11.37
N GLU A 114 -1.19 -2.06 11.01
CA GLU A 114 -2.48 -2.76 10.97
C GLU A 114 -2.51 -3.81 9.84
N VAL A 115 -2.00 -3.50 8.67
CA VAL A 115 -1.88 -4.47 7.57
C VAL A 115 -0.90 -5.60 7.92
N LEU A 116 0.19 -5.30 8.65
CA LEU A 116 1.10 -6.33 9.15
C LEU A 116 0.37 -7.34 10.05
N LYS A 117 -0.45 -6.86 10.99
CA LYS A 117 -1.25 -7.74 11.87
C LYS A 117 -2.19 -8.64 11.05
N LEU A 118 -2.86 -8.08 10.05
CA LEU A 118 -3.72 -8.83 9.14
C LEU A 118 -2.92 -9.89 8.37
N ILE A 119 -1.78 -9.54 7.80
CA ILE A 119 -0.92 -10.50 7.09
C ILE A 119 -0.49 -11.64 8.02
N VAL A 120 -0.01 -11.31 9.23
CA VAL A 120 0.46 -12.32 10.20
C VAL A 120 -0.68 -13.23 10.65
N PHE A 121 -1.90 -12.70 10.82
CA PHE A 121 -3.10 -13.48 11.16
C PHE A 121 -3.42 -14.53 10.09
N TYR A 122 -3.48 -14.13 8.81
CA TYR A 122 -3.76 -15.05 7.70
C TYR A 122 -2.58 -15.98 7.37
N LEU A 123 -1.34 -15.56 7.59
CA LEU A 123 -0.19 -16.45 7.45
C LEU A 123 -0.22 -17.62 8.42
N GLN A 124 -0.80 -17.43 9.59
CA GLN A 124 -0.94 -18.45 10.63
C GLN A 124 -2.21 -19.30 10.49
N GLU A 125 -3.05 -19.03 9.47
CA GLU A 125 -4.32 -19.74 9.22
C GLU A 125 -5.25 -19.72 10.45
N LEU A 126 -5.31 -18.55 11.13
CA LEU A 126 -6.12 -18.35 12.34
C LEU A 126 -7.58 -18.01 12.04
N ASP A 127 -7.94 -17.86 10.78
CA ASP A 127 -9.29 -17.54 10.30
C ASP A 127 -10.31 -18.69 10.43
N GLY A 128 -9.85 -19.88 10.85
CA GLY A 128 -10.69 -21.04 11.13
C GLY A 128 -11.27 -21.73 9.89
N ASP A 129 -11.68 -22.99 10.07
CA ASP A 129 -12.27 -23.79 8.98
C ASP A 129 -13.64 -23.27 8.58
N GLY A 130 -13.72 -22.54 7.48
CA GLY A 130 -14.96 -22.24 6.76
C GLY A 130 -15.78 -21.03 7.24
N ASN A 131 -15.29 -20.24 8.20
CA ASN A 131 -15.98 -19.01 8.62
C ASN A 131 -15.06 -17.79 8.44
N GLN A 132 -14.82 -17.43 7.17
CA GLN A 132 -14.00 -16.26 6.86
C GLN A 132 -14.58 -14.99 7.50
N ASP A 133 -13.71 -14.21 8.13
CA ASP A 133 -14.06 -12.91 8.69
C ASP A 133 -14.45 -11.93 7.56
N MET A 134 -15.31 -10.97 7.90
CA MET A 134 -15.61 -9.89 6.98
C MET A 134 -14.37 -9.01 6.79
N LEU A 135 -13.89 -8.88 5.56
CA LEU A 135 -12.75 -8.03 5.20
C LEU A 135 -13.15 -6.71 4.53
N HIS A 136 -14.46 -6.42 4.51
CA HIS A 136 -14.91 -5.17 3.94
C HIS A 136 -14.28 -3.99 4.69
N THR A 137 -13.83 -3.02 3.93
CA THR A 137 -12.86 -2.02 4.41
C THR A 137 -13.33 -0.60 4.08
N VAL A 138 -13.07 0.33 4.98
CA VAL A 138 -13.20 1.77 4.73
C VAL A 138 -11.83 2.38 4.59
N VAL A 139 -11.63 3.19 3.54
CA VAL A 139 -10.41 3.97 3.33
C VAL A 139 -10.73 5.45 3.39
N TYR A 140 -10.42 6.06 4.52
CA TYR A 140 -10.59 7.49 4.71
C TYR A 140 -9.36 8.26 4.19
N GLY A 141 -9.58 9.42 3.62
CA GLY A 141 -8.49 10.33 3.25
C GLY A 141 -8.93 11.41 2.28
N GLY A 142 -8.17 12.49 2.26
CA GLY A 142 -8.34 13.60 1.34
C GLY A 142 -8.08 13.23 -0.13
N PRO A 143 -8.20 14.18 -1.06
CA PRO A 143 -7.86 13.98 -2.45
C PRO A 143 -6.34 13.86 -2.61
N GLY A 144 -5.88 13.05 -3.55
CA GLY A 144 -4.45 12.92 -3.89
C GLY A 144 -3.56 12.27 -2.83
N VAL A 145 -4.11 11.76 -1.70
CA VAL A 145 -3.31 11.10 -0.64
C VAL A 145 -2.90 9.66 -0.99
N GLY A 146 -3.31 9.11 -2.14
CA GLY A 146 -2.91 7.77 -2.56
C GLY A 146 -3.90 6.65 -2.20
N LYS A 147 -5.17 6.96 -1.91
CA LYS A 147 -6.21 5.94 -1.62
C LYS A 147 -6.24 4.83 -2.67
N THR A 148 -6.30 5.20 -3.94
CA THR A 148 -6.35 4.25 -5.06
C THR A 148 -5.12 3.35 -5.11
N LYS A 149 -3.91 3.92 -4.93
CA LYS A 149 -2.64 3.15 -4.88
C LYS A 149 -2.66 2.13 -3.73
N PHE A 150 -3.09 2.55 -2.55
CA PHE A 150 -3.25 1.65 -1.39
C PHE A 150 -4.25 0.51 -1.66
N ILE A 151 -5.40 0.81 -2.26
CA ILE A 151 -6.44 -0.19 -2.56
C ILE A 151 -5.90 -1.26 -3.53
N TYR A 152 -5.16 -0.89 -4.57
CA TYR A 152 -4.52 -1.86 -5.46
C TYR A 152 -3.51 -2.75 -4.71
N ILE A 153 -2.65 -2.16 -3.86
CA ILE A 153 -1.69 -2.93 -3.07
C ILE A 153 -2.41 -3.88 -2.11
N LEU A 154 -3.47 -3.43 -1.46
CA LEU A 154 -4.26 -4.27 -0.56
C LEU A 154 -4.90 -5.45 -1.31
N SER A 155 -5.36 -5.23 -2.55
CA SER A 155 -5.92 -6.29 -3.39
C SER A 155 -4.88 -7.36 -3.75
N GLU A 156 -3.65 -6.94 -4.02
CA GLU A 156 -2.53 -7.86 -4.27
C GLU A 156 -2.20 -8.67 -3.02
N ILE A 157 -2.13 -8.01 -1.85
CA ILE A 157 -1.89 -8.69 -0.57
C ILE A 157 -2.97 -9.75 -0.30
N TYR A 158 -4.26 -9.43 -0.51
CA TYR A 158 -5.35 -10.38 -0.31
C TYR A 158 -5.28 -11.58 -1.26
N ALA A 159 -4.92 -11.35 -2.52
CA ALA A 159 -4.74 -12.43 -3.48
C ALA A 159 -3.49 -13.27 -3.17
N ASP A 160 -2.38 -12.64 -2.77
CA ASP A 160 -1.14 -13.33 -2.41
C ASP A 160 -1.28 -14.18 -1.13
N LEU A 161 -2.13 -13.75 -0.20
CA LEU A 161 -2.52 -14.53 0.98
C LEU A 161 -3.46 -15.69 0.63
N GLY A 162 -4.08 -15.68 -0.56
CA GLY A 162 -5.10 -16.65 -0.96
C GLY A 162 -6.49 -16.38 -0.38
N ILE A 163 -6.73 -15.17 0.13
CA ILE A 163 -8.03 -14.72 0.65
C ILE A 163 -9.01 -14.51 -0.52
N LEU A 164 -8.54 -13.89 -1.59
CA LEU A 164 -9.27 -13.67 -2.82
C LEU A 164 -8.62 -14.46 -3.96
N PRO A 165 -9.41 -15.15 -4.82
CA PRO A 165 -8.86 -15.90 -5.93
C PRO A 165 -8.25 -15.03 -7.03
N GLU A 166 -8.66 -13.77 -7.14
CA GLU A 166 -8.26 -12.88 -8.22
C GLU A 166 -7.71 -11.54 -7.70
N ARG A 167 -6.68 -11.00 -8.37
CA ARG A 167 -6.18 -9.61 -8.16
C ARG A 167 -7.04 -8.58 -8.89
N LYS A 168 -8.34 -8.82 -8.95
CA LYS A 168 -9.29 -7.99 -9.68
C LYS A 168 -9.81 -6.87 -8.80
N VAL A 169 -9.78 -5.64 -9.31
CA VAL A 169 -10.36 -4.47 -8.65
C VAL A 169 -11.38 -3.83 -9.59
N THR A 170 -12.62 -3.78 -9.14
CA THR A 170 -13.75 -3.18 -9.87
C THR A 170 -14.09 -1.85 -9.21
N PHE A 171 -13.82 -0.74 -9.88
CA PHE A 171 -14.20 0.59 -9.39
C PHE A 171 -15.64 0.92 -9.79
N ALA A 172 -16.36 1.51 -8.85
CA ALA A 172 -17.72 1.99 -9.02
C ALA A 172 -17.89 3.40 -8.48
N LYS A 173 -18.65 4.20 -9.19
CA LYS A 173 -19.18 5.49 -8.72
C LYS A 173 -20.70 5.37 -8.58
N ARG A 174 -21.33 6.38 -7.95
CA ARG A 174 -22.79 6.43 -7.82
C ARG A 174 -23.52 6.12 -9.14
N ALA A 175 -23.06 6.70 -10.26
CA ALA A 175 -23.66 6.51 -11.58
C ALA A 175 -23.65 5.04 -12.06
N ASP A 176 -22.71 4.23 -11.58
CA ASP A 176 -22.60 2.81 -11.94
C ASP A 176 -23.54 1.92 -11.12
N LEU A 177 -23.97 2.39 -9.95
CA LEU A 177 -24.79 1.66 -8.99
C LEU A 177 -26.27 2.04 -9.07
N VAL A 178 -26.56 3.33 -9.23
CA VAL A 178 -27.93 3.86 -9.20
C VAL A 178 -28.55 3.84 -10.58
N GLY A 179 -29.80 3.37 -10.69
CA GLY A 179 -30.60 3.36 -11.90
C GLY A 179 -31.20 4.73 -12.22
N GLN A 180 -31.67 4.90 -13.45
CA GLN A 180 -32.38 6.10 -13.89
C GLN A 180 -33.90 6.02 -13.63
N TYR A 181 -34.43 4.80 -13.56
CA TYR A 181 -35.83 4.53 -13.38
C TYR A 181 -36.09 3.56 -12.22
N LEU A 182 -37.28 3.61 -11.65
CA LEU A 182 -37.73 2.72 -10.57
C LEU A 182 -37.50 1.23 -10.92
N GLY A 183 -36.97 0.47 -9.97
CA GLY A 183 -36.67 -0.96 -10.11
C GLY A 183 -35.38 -1.31 -10.84
N GLN A 184 -34.63 -0.32 -11.34
CA GLN A 184 -33.34 -0.57 -12.01
C GLN A 184 -32.16 -0.58 -11.06
N THR A 185 -32.24 0.09 -9.93
CA THR A 185 -31.10 0.30 -9.02
C THR A 185 -30.65 -1.03 -8.41
N ALA A 186 -31.55 -1.83 -7.85
CA ALA A 186 -31.21 -3.11 -7.27
C ALA A 186 -30.55 -4.04 -8.30
N VAL A 187 -31.10 -4.11 -9.51
CA VAL A 187 -30.56 -4.94 -10.60
C VAL A 187 -29.16 -4.47 -11.01
N LYS A 188 -28.97 -3.16 -11.14
CA LYS A 188 -27.70 -2.57 -11.55
C LYS A 188 -26.62 -2.78 -10.49
N THR A 189 -26.97 -2.54 -9.21
CA THR A 189 -26.10 -2.78 -8.06
C THR A 189 -25.70 -4.25 -7.98
N LYS A 190 -26.66 -5.18 -8.09
CA LYS A 190 -26.41 -6.62 -8.10
C LYS A 190 -25.42 -7.02 -9.20
N LEU A 191 -25.66 -6.62 -10.45
CA LEU A 191 -24.78 -6.95 -11.59
C LEU A 191 -23.35 -6.45 -11.38
N LEU A 192 -23.19 -5.29 -10.75
CA LEU A 192 -21.86 -4.75 -10.45
C LEU A 192 -21.15 -5.55 -9.36
N ILE A 193 -21.86 -5.95 -8.31
CA ILE A 193 -21.32 -6.81 -7.26
C ILE A 193 -20.91 -8.17 -7.84
N GLU A 194 -21.78 -8.79 -8.67
CA GLU A 194 -21.48 -10.06 -9.33
C GLU A 194 -20.24 -9.99 -10.22
N ARG A 195 -20.02 -8.85 -10.88
CA ARG A 195 -18.77 -8.61 -11.63
C ARG A 195 -17.53 -8.51 -10.74
N ALA A 196 -17.69 -8.12 -9.49
CA ALA A 196 -16.59 -7.98 -8.54
C ALA A 196 -16.30 -9.26 -7.76
N MET A 197 -17.14 -10.30 -7.89
CA MET A 197 -16.92 -11.59 -7.22
C MET A 197 -15.53 -12.15 -7.54
N GLY A 198 -14.92 -12.73 -6.55
CA GLY A 198 -13.53 -13.22 -6.59
C GLY A 198 -12.45 -12.15 -6.38
N GLY A 199 -12.84 -10.87 -6.30
CA GLY A 199 -11.94 -9.75 -6.17
C GLY A 199 -12.44 -8.65 -5.25
N ILE A 200 -12.10 -7.40 -5.58
CA ILE A 200 -12.49 -6.22 -4.78
C ILE A 200 -13.46 -5.35 -5.57
N LEU A 201 -14.57 -4.96 -4.91
CA LEU A 201 -15.43 -3.87 -5.33
C LEU A 201 -15.04 -2.60 -4.59
N VAL A 202 -14.64 -1.56 -5.30
CA VAL A 202 -14.34 -0.24 -4.74
C VAL A 202 -15.46 0.72 -5.07
N ILE A 203 -16.05 1.32 -4.05
CA ILE A 203 -17.00 2.43 -4.22
C ILE A 203 -16.29 3.70 -3.79
N ASP A 204 -15.83 4.47 -4.76
CA ASP A 204 -15.17 5.75 -4.50
C ASP A 204 -16.23 6.85 -4.28
N GLU A 205 -15.91 7.78 -3.38
CA GLU A 205 -16.85 8.83 -2.97
C GLU A 205 -18.22 8.28 -2.53
N ALA A 206 -18.20 7.15 -1.77
CA ALA A 206 -19.40 6.43 -1.37
C ALA A 206 -20.42 7.30 -0.59
N TYR A 207 -19.99 8.42 -0.02
CA TYR A 207 -20.88 9.40 0.60
C TYR A 207 -21.92 9.98 -0.38
N SER A 208 -21.65 9.91 -1.70
CA SER A 208 -22.61 10.32 -2.73
C SER A 208 -23.83 9.41 -2.80
N LEU A 209 -23.77 8.18 -2.26
CA LEU A 209 -24.89 7.28 -2.07
C LEU A 209 -25.69 7.57 -0.78
N GLY A 210 -25.15 8.37 0.11
CA GLY A 210 -25.84 8.76 1.34
C GLY A 210 -26.76 9.96 1.13
N ASP A 211 -27.95 9.92 1.71
CA ASP A 211 -28.89 11.02 1.71
C ASP A 211 -29.15 11.50 3.13
N THR A 212 -28.79 12.75 3.42
CA THR A 212 -29.04 13.39 4.73
C THR A 212 -30.51 13.66 4.97
N GLU A 213 -31.30 13.85 3.91
CA GLU A 213 -32.73 14.21 4.00
C GLU A 213 -33.67 13.03 3.78
N GLN A 214 -33.15 11.82 3.55
CA GLN A 214 -33.91 10.58 3.27
C GLN A 214 -34.88 10.67 2.08
N LYS A 215 -34.63 11.58 1.15
CA LYS A 215 -35.49 11.81 -0.02
C LYS A 215 -35.12 10.97 -1.24
N ASP A 216 -33.89 10.45 -1.27
CA ASP A 216 -33.38 9.67 -2.41
C ASP A 216 -33.67 8.16 -2.22
N SER A 217 -34.81 7.72 -2.71
CA SER A 217 -35.21 6.32 -2.67
C SER A 217 -34.26 5.38 -3.47
N PHE A 218 -33.67 5.88 -4.55
CA PHE A 218 -32.73 5.10 -5.37
C PHE A 218 -31.43 4.78 -4.62
N SER A 219 -30.86 5.78 -3.92
CA SER A 219 -29.70 5.55 -3.09
C SER A 219 -29.95 4.59 -1.95
N ARG A 220 -31.13 4.66 -1.33
CA ARG A 220 -31.55 3.71 -0.28
C ARG A 220 -31.63 2.30 -0.84
N GLU A 221 -32.32 2.08 -1.99
CA GLU A 221 -32.40 0.78 -2.66
C GLU A 221 -31.00 0.20 -2.98
N CYS A 222 -30.07 1.06 -3.44
CA CYS A 222 -28.67 0.66 -3.66
C CYS A 222 -27.99 0.20 -2.36
N ILE A 223 -28.09 0.99 -1.28
CA ILE A 223 -27.46 0.69 0.02
C ILE A 223 -28.06 -0.59 0.63
N ASP A 224 -29.37 -0.79 0.55
CA ASP A 224 -30.03 -1.98 1.09
C ASP A 224 -29.60 -3.24 0.31
N THR A 225 -29.54 -3.16 -1.02
CA THR A 225 -29.01 -4.24 -1.87
C THR A 225 -27.54 -4.53 -1.52
N LEU A 226 -26.70 -3.50 -1.41
CA LEU A 226 -25.31 -3.67 -1.02
C LEU A 226 -25.17 -4.32 0.36
N ASN A 227 -25.94 -3.86 1.36
CA ASN A 227 -25.91 -4.39 2.72
C ASN A 227 -26.29 -5.87 2.81
N GLN A 228 -27.22 -6.33 1.96
CA GLN A 228 -27.57 -7.73 1.83
C GLN A 228 -26.39 -8.56 1.30
N TYR A 229 -25.81 -8.17 0.17
CA TYR A 229 -24.71 -8.89 -0.47
C TYR A 229 -23.44 -8.92 0.37
N LEU A 230 -23.10 -7.83 1.10
CA LEU A 230 -21.99 -7.80 2.03
C LEU A 230 -22.09 -8.87 3.14
N SER A 231 -23.31 -9.27 3.49
CA SER A 231 -23.54 -10.29 4.52
C SER A 231 -23.58 -11.71 3.95
N GLU A 232 -24.25 -11.88 2.81
CA GLU A 232 -24.47 -13.19 2.20
C GLU A 232 -23.22 -13.74 1.52
N TYR A 233 -22.41 -12.87 0.91
CA TYR A 233 -21.23 -13.21 0.11
C TYR A 233 -19.94 -12.66 0.71
N LYS A 234 -19.84 -12.63 2.04
CA LYS A 234 -18.70 -12.04 2.76
C LYS A 234 -17.36 -12.67 2.44
N SER A 235 -17.36 -13.93 1.96
CA SER A 235 -16.17 -14.70 1.60
C SER A 235 -15.81 -14.61 0.11
N ASP A 236 -16.74 -14.15 -0.72
CA ASP A 236 -16.61 -14.24 -2.17
C ASP A 236 -16.05 -12.96 -2.79
N PHE A 237 -16.15 -11.84 -2.09
CA PHE A 237 -15.57 -10.57 -2.49
C PHE A 237 -15.30 -9.66 -1.30
N VAL A 238 -14.42 -8.68 -1.48
CA VAL A 238 -14.21 -7.61 -0.51
C VAL A 238 -14.76 -6.31 -1.08
N CYS A 239 -15.60 -5.62 -0.31
CA CYS A 239 -16.04 -4.27 -0.63
C CYS A 239 -15.15 -3.25 0.08
N ILE A 240 -14.62 -2.29 -0.66
CA ILE A 240 -13.87 -1.15 -0.12
C ILE A 240 -14.65 0.12 -0.44
N ILE A 241 -15.02 0.87 0.58
CA ILE A 241 -15.56 2.22 0.41
C ILE A 241 -14.47 3.25 0.68
N ALA A 242 -14.39 4.28 -0.17
CA ALA A 242 -13.40 5.32 -0.05
C ALA A 242 -14.04 6.71 -0.05
N GLY A 243 -13.45 7.64 0.67
CA GLY A 243 -13.91 9.03 0.72
C GLY A 243 -13.44 9.80 1.94
N TYR A 244 -14.03 10.99 2.13
CA TYR A 244 -13.79 11.82 3.30
C TYR A 244 -14.45 11.21 4.53
N LYS A 245 -13.75 11.23 5.67
CA LYS A 245 -14.23 10.60 6.90
C LYS A 245 -15.57 11.17 7.35
N ASP A 246 -15.67 12.49 7.45
CA ASP A 246 -16.86 13.15 7.95
C ASP A 246 -18.07 12.93 7.04
N ASP A 247 -17.87 12.99 5.73
CA ASP A 247 -18.95 12.73 4.77
C ASP A 247 -19.42 11.28 4.79
N LEU A 248 -18.49 10.30 4.87
CA LEU A 248 -18.85 8.89 4.97
C LEU A 248 -19.59 8.59 6.26
N GLU A 249 -19.14 9.12 7.41
CA GLU A 249 -19.79 8.89 8.70
C GLU A 249 -21.15 9.59 8.78
N ARG A 250 -21.27 10.84 8.28
CA ARG A 250 -22.50 11.64 8.36
C ARG A 250 -23.55 11.25 7.31
N ARG A 251 -23.17 10.77 6.14
CA ARG A 251 -24.09 10.48 5.03
C ARG A 251 -24.24 8.98 4.81
N PHE A 252 -23.16 8.28 4.44
CA PHE A 252 -23.22 6.88 4.04
C PHE A 252 -23.63 5.95 5.19
N PHE A 253 -22.93 6.01 6.34
CA PHE A 253 -23.23 5.13 7.47
C PHE A 253 -24.53 5.49 8.22
N LYS A 254 -24.96 6.76 8.19
CA LYS A 254 -26.24 7.13 8.79
C LYS A 254 -27.45 6.60 8.04
N THR A 255 -27.33 6.34 6.75
CA THR A 255 -28.44 5.81 5.93
C THR A 255 -28.91 4.43 6.42
N ASN A 256 -27.96 3.58 6.84
CA ASN A 256 -28.27 2.27 7.39
C ASN A 256 -27.30 1.93 8.55
N PRO A 257 -27.77 1.93 9.83
CA PRO A 257 -26.93 1.65 11.00
C PRO A 257 -26.25 0.25 10.98
N GLY A 258 -26.86 -0.72 10.28
CA GLY A 258 -26.30 -2.05 10.10
C GLY A 258 -25.06 -2.07 9.23
N LEU A 259 -24.92 -1.09 8.35
CA LEU A 259 -23.83 -1.04 7.37
C LEU A 259 -22.45 -0.89 8.04
N ALA A 260 -22.34 -0.06 9.10
CA ALA A 260 -21.08 0.15 9.80
C ALA A 260 -20.45 -1.14 10.36
N ARG A 261 -21.28 -2.13 10.73
CA ARG A 261 -20.82 -3.43 11.24
C ARG A 261 -20.26 -4.35 10.16
N ARG A 262 -20.54 -4.07 8.88
CA ARG A 262 -20.02 -4.84 7.74
C ARG A 262 -18.62 -4.37 7.33
N PHE A 263 -18.17 -3.22 7.83
CA PHE A 263 -16.87 -2.65 7.54
C PHE A 263 -16.00 -2.60 8.81
N PRO A 264 -15.48 -3.77 9.27
CA PRO A 264 -14.67 -3.83 10.48
C PRO A 264 -13.31 -3.16 10.33
N PHE A 265 -12.76 -3.11 9.11
CA PHE A 265 -11.46 -2.52 8.84
C PHE A 265 -11.61 -1.06 8.39
N LYS A 266 -10.92 -0.15 9.08
CA LYS A 266 -10.97 1.28 8.80
C LYS A 266 -9.54 1.82 8.74
N PHE A 267 -9.10 2.19 7.56
CA PHE A 267 -7.80 2.80 7.32
C PHE A 267 -7.94 4.29 7.08
N THR A 268 -7.09 5.08 7.70
CA THR A 268 -7.06 6.54 7.50
C THR A 268 -5.72 6.94 6.92
N ILE A 269 -5.76 7.53 5.73
CA ILE A 269 -4.59 8.15 5.10
C ILE A 269 -4.60 9.63 5.50
N PRO A 270 -3.66 10.07 6.35
CA PRO A 270 -3.60 11.47 6.77
C PRO A 270 -3.08 12.37 5.64
N ASP A 271 -3.28 13.68 5.79
CA ASP A 271 -2.57 14.66 4.98
C ASP A 271 -1.07 14.59 5.27
N TYR A 272 -0.25 14.75 4.24
CA TYR A 272 1.20 14.61 4.33
C TYR A 272 1.88 15.85 4.92
N SER A 273 2.96 15.64 5.68
CA SER A 273 3.88 16.69 6.10
C SER A 273 4.73 17.17 4.92
N ALA A 274 5.41 18.31 5.07
CA ALA A 274 6.37 18.78 4.06
C ALA A 274 7.50 17.76 3.80
N ALA A 275 7.93 17.05 4.84
CA ALA A 275 8.92 15.97 4.69
C ALA A 275 8.35 14.81 3.86
N ASN A 276 7.11 14.38 4.12
CA ASN A 276 6.47 13.35 3.32
C ASN A 276 6.26 13.80 1.85
N LEU A 277 5.89 15.06 1.61
CA LEU A 277 5.76 15.60 0.26
C LEU A 277 7.09 15.57 -0.50
N LYS A 278 8.21 15.90 0.18
CA LYS A 278 9.55 15.74 -0.38
C LYS A 278 9.80 14.28 -0.78
N ASP A 279 9.55 13.34 0.13
CA ASP A 279 9.81 11.91 -0.12
C ASP A 279 8.93 11.38 -1.27
N ILE A 280 7.67 11.84 -1.36
CA ILE A 280 6.78 11.53 -2.49
C ILE A 280 7.35 12.09 -3.79
N PHE A 281 7.81 13.35 -3.79
CA PHE A 281 8.42 13.96 -4.97
C PHE A 281 9.67 13.19 -5.41
N LEU A 282 10.56 12.82 -4.47
CA LEU A 282 11.74 12.01 -4.75
C LEU A 282 11.37 10.64 -5.34
N SER A 283 10.32 10.00 -4.82
CA SER A 283 9.83 8.73 -5.37
C SER A 283 9.34 8.88 -6.81
N ILE A 284 8.59 9.96 -7.12
CA ILE A 284 8.12 10.25 -8.47
C ILE A 284 9.30 10.47 -9.43
N VAL A 285 10.32 11.19 -8.99
CA VAL A 285 11.53 11.44 -9.80
C VAL A 285 12.27 10.14 -10.10
N ASP A 286 12.43 9.27 -9.10
CA ASP A 286 13.09 7.95 -9.25
C ASP A 286 12.29 7.02 -10.16
N GLU A 287 10.97 6.92 -9.98
CA GLU A 287 10.07 6.13 -10.84
C GLU A 287 10.16 6.56 -12.32
N ASN A 288 10.39 7.85 -12.58
CA ASN A 288 10.59 8.41 -13.93
C ASN A 288 12.04 8.33 -14.43
N LYS A 289 12.96 7.78 -13.64
CA LYS A 289 14.40 7.65 -13.98
C LYS A 289 15.09 9.00 -14.24
N TRP A 290 14.77 9.98 -13.43
CA TRP A 290 15.46 11.27 -13.41
C TRP A 290 16.47 11.31 -12.26
N GLY A 291 17.53 12.08 -12.41
CA GLY A 291 18.48 12.40 -11.36
C GLY A 291 18.13 13.72 -10.65
N ILE A 292 18.67 13.90 -9.47
CA ILE A 292 18.53 15.12 -8.67
C ILE A 292 19.91 15.51 -8.16
N GLU A 293 20.25 16.79 -8.28
CA GLU A 293 21.45 17.35 -7.67
C GLU A 293 21.34 17.27 -6.14
N GLU A 294 22.44 16.98 -5.46
CA GLU A 294 22.45 16.86 -4.00
C GLU A 294 21.98 18.18 -3.35
N GLY A 295 21.02 18.09 -2.42
CA GLY A 295 20.45 19.25 -1.76
C GLY A 295 19.46 20.09 -2.61
N ALA A 296 19.12 19.69 -3.84
CA ALA A 296 18.24 20.47 -4.71
C ALA A 296 16.80 20.60 -4.17
N ILE A 297 16.31 19.61 -3.43
CA ILE A 297 14.95 19.59 -2.88
C ILE A 297 14.99 19.96 -1.40
N GLU A 298 14.61 21.20 -1.08
CA GLU A 298 14.59 21.71 0.31
C GLU A 298 13.22 21.50 0.95
N VAL A 299 13.20 20.91 2.15
CA VAL A 299 11.94 20.70 2.91
C VAL A 299 11.35 22.04 3.35
N GLU A 300 12.20 23.01 3.67
CA GLU A 300 11.84 24.34 4.14
C GLU A 300 10.97 25.06 3.11
N LEU A 301 11.30 24.93 1.82
CA LEU A 301 10.52 25.51 0.73
C LEU A 301 9.12 24.86 0.64
N LEU A 302 9.04 23.54 0.71
CA LEU A 302 7.76 22.82 0.74
C LEU A 302 6.95 23.14 2.01
N HIS A 303 7.63 23.35 3.14
CA HIS A 303 6.97 23.75 4.38
C HIS A 303 6.39 25.15 4.27
N LYS A 304 7.13 26.11 3.69
CA LYS A 304 6.67 27.49 3.48
C LYS A 304 5.38 27.55 2.64
N TYR A 305 5.29 26.71 1.62
CA TYR A 305 4.16 26.72 0.69
C TYR A 305 3.19 25.53 0.89
N LYS A 306 3.23 24.86 2.05
CA LYS A 306 2.46 23.63 2.30
C LYS A 306 0.96 23.78 2.02
N ASP A 307 0.37 24.92 2.37
CA ASP A 307 -1.08 25.17 2.21
C ASP A 307 -1.53 25.25 0.73
N HIS A 308 -0.60 25.40 -0.21
CA HIS A 308 -0.86 25.37 -1.65
C HIS A 308 -0.91 23.95 -2.20
N PHE A 309 -0.37 22.95 -1.48
CA PHE A 309 -0.41 21.54 -1.89
C PHE A 309 -1.66 20.84 -1.34
N VAL A 310 -2.83 21.25 -1.88
CA VAL A 310 -4.15 20.81 -1.42
C VAL A 310 -4.41 19.33 -1.73
N PHE A 311 -3.89 18.85 -2.87
CA PHE A 311 -4.03 17.49 -3.35
C PHE A 311 -2.81 16.61 -3.06
N ASN A 312 -1.99 17.00 -2.10
CA ASN A 312 -0.90 16.17 -1.58
C ASN A 312 -0.01 15.54 -2.68
N GLY A 313 -0.07 14.20 -2.85
CA GLY A 313 0.72 13.48 -3.85
C GLY A 313 0.39 13.87 -5.29
N GLY A 314 -0.87 14.18 -5.60
CA GLY A 314 -1.28 14.67 -6.91
C GLY A 314 -0.62 16.00 -7.27
N ASP A 315 -0.45 16.89 -6.28
CA ASP A 315 0.27 18.15 -6.49
C ASP A 315 1.78 17.92 -6.73
N MET A 316 2.36 16.90 -6.13
CA MET A 316 3.76 16.52 -6.39
C MET A 316 3.97 16.01 -7.83
N GLU A 317 3.00 15.30 -8.39
CA GLU A 317 3.03 14.89 -9.82
C GLU A 317 2.94 16.10 -10.75
N LEU A 318 2.05 17.06 -10.44
CA LEU A 318 1.93 18.31 -11.18
C LEU A 318 3.20 19.15 -11.05
N LEU A 319 3.74 19.27 -9.83
CA LEU A 319 5.00 19.99 -9.59
C LEU A 319 6.15 19.36 -10.38
N PHE A 320 6.27 18.03 -10.39
CA PHE A 320 7.29 17.35 -11.18
C PHE A 320 7.13 17.64 -12.68
N THR A 321 5.90 17.74 -13.17
CA THR A 321 5.64 18.12 -14.57
C THR A 321 6.13 19.55 -14.85
N LYS A 322 5.87 20.51 -13.95
CA LYS A 322 6.40 21.88 -14.06
C LYS A 322 7.92 21.90 -14.03
N VAL A 323 8.54 21.16 -13.09
CA VAL A 323 10.00 21.01 -13.03
C VAL A 323 10.57 20.54 -14.37
N LYS A 324 9.96 19.53 -15.01
CA LYS A 324 10.40 19.04 -16.32
C LYS A 324 10.38 20.12 -17.38
N PHE A 325 9.35 20.97 -17.43
CA PHE A 325 9.27 22.05 -18.41
C PHE A 325 10.32 23.12 -18.16
N ILE A 326 10.48 23.60 -16.94
CA ILE A 326 11.51 24.59 -16.58
C ILE A 326 12.91 24.05 -16.87
N HIS A 327 13.16 22.82 -16.46
CA HIS A 327 14.41 22.12 -16.73
C HIS A 327 14.69 22.03 -18.25
N SER A 328 13.67 21.71 -19.07
CA SER A 328 13.85 21.56 -20.51
C SER A 328 14.34 22.84 -21.19
N MET A 329 13.86 24.00 -20.73
CA MET A 329 14.32 25.30 -21.24
C MET A 329 15.78 25.58 -20.87
N ARG A 330 16.18 25.23 -19.63
CA ARG A 330 17.57 25.43 -19.16
C ARG A 330 18.56 24.56 -19.94
N VAL A 331 18.24 23.28 -20.14
CA VAL A 331 19.17 22.31 -20.73
C VAL A 331 19.09 22.19 -22.24
N PHE A 332 18.37 23.10 -22.92
CA PHE A 332 18.15 23.04 -24.38
C PHE A 332 19.45 22.94 -25.18
N SER A 333 20.49 23.69 -24.76
CA SER A 333 21.82 23.72 -25.38
C SER A 333 22.90 23.06 -24.57
N GLU A 334 22.56 22.35 -23.47
CA GLU A 334 23.54 21.70 -22.58
C GLU A 334 23.88 20.27 -23.03
N ASP A 335 24.95 19.73 -22.39
CA ASP A 335 25.42 18.36 -22.60
C ASP A 335 24.30 17.33 -22.32
N PRO A 336 24.18 16.28 -23.16
CA PRO A 336 23.18 15.23 -22.98
C PRO A 336 23.18 14.55 -21.59
N SER A 337 24.32 14.52 -20.90
CA SER A 337 24.43 13.93 -19.55
C SER A 337 23.61 14.69 -18.50
N LYS A 338 23.37 15.99 -18.72
CA LYS A 338 22.61 16.85 -17.81
C LYS A 338 21.10 16.88 -18.07
N LYS A 339 20.65 16.30 -19.18
CA LYS A 339 19.25 16.39 -19.66
C LYS A 339 18.19 15.75 -18.75
N LYS A 340 18.57 15.08 -17.69
CA LYS A 340 17.63 14.46 -16.72
C LYS A 340 18.06 14.69 -15.27
N VAL A 341 18.83 15.75 -14.99
CA VAL A 341 19.29 16.07 -13.63
C VAL A 341 18.66 17.38 -13.17
N ILE A 342 17.72 17.27 -12.25
CA ILE A 342 17.00 18.40 -11.65
C ILE A 342 17.96 19.16 -10.74
N THR A 343 18.07 20.49 -10.94
CA THR A 343 18.84 21.38 -10.07
C THR A 343 17.96 22.08 -9.05
N LYS A 344 18.56 22.66 -8.03
CA LYS A 344 17.85 23.51 -7.05
C LYS A 344 17.09 24.65 -7.73
N GLY A 345 17.68 25.29 -8.75
CA GLY A 345 17.04 26.38 -9.49
C GLY A 345 15.79 25.94 -10.25
N ASP A 346 15.81 24.74 -10.85
CA ASP A 346 14.63 24.18 -11.53
C ASP A 346 13.50 23.96 -10.55
N PHE A 347 13.82 23.40 -9.36
CA PHE A 347 12.82 23.09 -8.33
C PHE A 347 12.21 24.37 -7.73
N VAL A 348 13.05 25.34 -7.34
CA VAL A 348 12.56 26.61 -6.75
C VAL A 348 11.63 27.33 -7.69
N LYS A 349 12.02 27.52 -8.95
CA LYS A 349 11.16 28.16 -9.96
C LYS A 349 9.85 27.42 -10.17
N ALA A 350 9.91 26.09 -10.18
CA ALA A 350 8.69 25.28 -10.33
C ALA A 350 7.72 25.44 -9.16
N VAL A 351 8.23 25.52 -7.93
CA VAL A 351 7.40 25.77 -6.74
C VAL A 351 6.80 27.18 -6.81
N GLU A 352 7.57 28.20 -7.17
CA GLU A 352 7.07 29.57 -7.34
C GLU A 352 5.96 29.63 -8.41
N GLU A 353 6.21 29.11 -9.61
CA GLU A 353 5.18 29.05 -10.67
C GLU A 353 3.97 28.20 -10.30
N PHE A 354 4.14 27.18 -9.47
CA PHE A 354 3.03 26.37 -8.95
C PHE A 354 2.15 27.17 -8.01
N THR A 355 2.75 27.92 -7.09
CA THR A 355 2.05 28.68 -6.06
C THR A 355 1.44 29.98 -6.57
N ASP A 356 1.98 30.55 -7.65
CA ASP A 356 1.43 31.75 -8.31
C ASP A 356 0.22 31.47 -9.21
N ASN A 357 -0.11 30.18 -9.42
CA ASN A 357 -1.23 29.78 -10.28
C ASN A 357 -2.58 30.12 -9.60
N GLU A 358 -3.40 30.94 -10.27
CA GLU A 358 -4.71 31.38 -9.77
C GLU A 358 -5.64 30.21 -9.42
N ALA A 359 -5.66 29.14 -10.23
CA ALA A 359 -6.49 27.97 -9.97
C ALA A 359 -6.10 27.23 -8.67
N ILE A 360 -4.82 27.23 -8.31
CA ILE A 360 -4.33 26.63 -7.05
C ILE A 360 -4.71 27.51 -5.87
N ASN A 361 -4.63 28.82 -6.03
CA ASN A 361 -5.05 29.76 -4.99
C ASN A 361 -6.56 29.67 -4.75
N GLU A 362 -7.39 29.56 -5.76
CA GLU A 362 -8.83 29.32 -5.63
C GLU A 362 -9.14 28.02 -4.89
N GLN A 363 -8.43 26.93 -5.18
CA GLN A 363 -8.59 25.65 -4.49
C GLN A 363 -8.19 25.74 -3.02
N LYS A 364 -7.11 26.47 -2.71
CA LYS A 364 -6.71 26.75 -1.32
C LYS A 364 -7.81 27.50 -0.57
N TYR A 365 -8.34 28.58 -1.13
CA TYR A 365 -9.43 29.34 -0.54
C TYR A 365 -10.68 28.48 -0.35
N MET A 366 -11.03 27.64 -1.31
CA MET A 366 -12.16 26.73 -1.21
C MET A 366 -11.96 25.71 -0.06
N LYS A 367 -10.77 25.15 0.10
CA LYS A 367 -10.45 24.23 1.21
C LYS A 367 -10.56 24.92 2.58
N GLU A 368 -10.07 26.16 2.69
CA GLU A 368 -10.19 26.95 3.91
C GLU A 368 -11.65 27.30 4.21
N TYR A 369 -12.41 27.71 3.21
CA TYR A 369 -13.83 28.01 3.34
C TYR A 369 -14.64 26.78 3.80
N LEU A 370 -14.39 25.61 3.22
CA LEU A 370 -15.01 24.37 3.64
C LEU A 370 -14.64 24.00 5.09
N LYS A 371 -13.40 24.20 5.50
CA LYS A 371 -13.01 24.00 6.91
C LYS A 371 -13.79 24.90 7.86
N MET A 372 -14.05 26.17 7.50
CA MET A 372 -14.82 27.11 8.32
C MET A 372 -16.31 26.76 8.41
N LEU A 373 -16.87 26.13 7.37
CA LEU A 373 -18.28 25.70 7.37
C LEU A 373 -18.54 24.46 8.24
N TYR A 374 -17.48 23.71 8.60
CA TYR A 374 -17.57 22.48 9.39
C TYR A 374 -17.11 22.63 10.85
N ILE A 375 -16.79 23.88 11.29
CA ILE A 375 -16.61 24.25 12.69
C ILE A 375 -17.94 24.78 13.25
#